data_4874cb5269b7383d579df86da7a92e56
#
_entry.id   4874cb5269b7383d579df86da7a92e56
#
_cell.length_a   1.000
_cell.length_b   1.000
_cell.length_c   1.000
_cell.angle_alpha   90.00
_cell.angle_beta   90.00
_cell.angle_gamma   90.00
#
_symmetry.space_group_name_H-M   'P 1'
#
loop_
_entity.id
_entity.type
_entity.pdbx_description
1 polymer ?
#
loop_
_entity_poly.entity_id
_entity_poly.type
_entity_poly.pdbx_seq_one_letter_code
_entity_poly.pdbx_strand_id
1 'polypeptide(L)'
;MDFCRQTFTEPTLKTLILAPMAKRIKPMIFGALLLLTTFAACNNEPPECTTEQYPPLLCRLTVLSGRKIDSAVIYMPKLDSVLYKGSALPAAITIPLDITGDTTNVQFTIVGVTKTITEKWSSVMGVASQPELSIVNLSCGAFYVFHDLDYSLRSVIGQRPTYRFDTVYVKDANSENTYMYIDTIKTGVESYYLPLAIDSIHYFTDEIDQDYETHAEIFF
;
A
#
# COMPACT_ATOMS: atom_id res chain seq x y z
N MET A 1 14.54 24.93 -1.57
CA MET A 1 14.42 26.32 -1.08
C MET A 1 14.09 27.22 -2.27
N ASP A 2 12.87 27.16 -2.72
CA ASP A 2 12.40 28.09 -3.73
C ASP A 2 11.46 29.10 -3.07
N PHE A 3 12.06 30.24 -2.81
CA PHE A 3 11.38 31.43 -2.38
C PHE A 3 10.29 31.78 -3.39
N CYS A 4 9.08 31.95 -2.89
CA CYS A 4 7.93 32.46 -3.59
C CYS A 4 8.32 33.71 -4.41
N ARG A 5 8.64 33.54 -5.70
CA ARG A 5 8.95 34.61 -6.65
C ARG A 5 7.63 35.19 -7.13
N GLN A 6 7.06 36.06 -6.30
CA GLN A 6 5.97 36.92 -6.75
C GLN A 6 6.55 37.85 -7.82
N THR A 7 6.20 37.58 -9.08
CA THR A 7 6.35 38.54 -10.18
C THR A 7 5.33 39.65 -9.98
N PHE A 8 5.80 40.75 -9.44
CA PHE A 8 5.11 42.00 -9.43
C PHE A 8 5.04 42.48 -10.89
N THR A 9 3.91 42.29 -11.56
CA THR A 9 3.57 43.01 -12.77
C THR A 9 3.08 44.39 -12.37
N GLU A 10 3.92 45.38 -12.64
CA GLU A 10 3.54 46.81 -12.51
C GLU A 10 2.30 47.10 -13.35
N PRO A 11 1.20 47.62 -12.76
CA PRO A 11 0.14 48.20 -13.56
C PRO A 11 0.63 49.56 -14.07
N THR A 12 0.76 49.69 -15.39
CA THR A 12 0.93 50.97 -16.09
C THR A 12 -0.17 51.95 -15.67
N LEU A 13 0.25 52.90 -14.86
CA LEU A 13 -0.57 54.02 -14.40
C LEU A 13 -0.90 54.92 -15.58
N LYS A 14 -1.98 54.65 -16.29
CA LYS A 14 -2.57 55.63 -17.23
C LYS A 14 -3.17 56.76 -16.42
N THR A 15 -2.50 57.86 -16.48
CA THR A 15 -2.93 59.16 -15.95
C THR A 15 -4.31 59.54 -16.52
N LEU A 16 -5.34 59.34 -15.72
CA LEU A 16 -6.67 59.88 -16.02
C LEU A 16 -6.74 61.27 -15.37
N ILE A 17 -6.60 62.30 -16.23
CA ILE A 17 -6.81 63.70 -15.84
C ILE A 17 -8.30 63.86 -15.62
N LEU A 18 -8.78 63.95 -14.39
CA LEU A 18 -10.10 64.39 -14.02
C LEU A 18 -10.00 65.66 -13.20
N ALA A 19 -10.62 66.69 -13.75
CA ALA A 19 -10.71 68.05 -13.26
C ALA A 19 -11.36 68.18 -11.84
N PRO A 20 -11.16 69.29 -11.15
CA PRO A 20 -11.39 69.42 -9.74
C PRO A 20 -12.84 69.72 -9.37
N MET A 21 -13.52 68.77 -8.76
CA MET A 21 -14.64 69.10 -7.86
C MET A 21 -14.39 68.46 -6.48
N ALA A 22 -13.46 69.03 -5.78
CA ALA A 22 -13.17 68.64 -4.40
C ALA A 22 -13.95 69.54 -3.45
N LYS A 23 -15.16 69.17 -3.08
CA LYS A 23 -15.79 69.59 -1.86
C LYS A 23 -15.49 68.57 -0.76
N ARG A 24 -14.53 68.94 0.10
CA ARG A 24 -14.31 68.53 1.51
C ARG A 24 -14.92 67.16 1.88
N ILE A 25 -14.33 66.11 1.43
CA ILE A 25 -14.50 64.78 2.05
C ILE A 25 -13.53 64.75 3.22
N LYS A 26 -14.06 64.61 4.48
CA LYS A 26 -13.27 64.62 5.70
C LYS A 26 -12.22 63.50 5.66
N PRO A 27 -10.98 63.76 6.05
CA PRO A 27 -9.88 62.73 5.98
C PRO A 27 -10.15 61.48 6.79
N MET A 28 -11.19 61.48 7.63
CA MET A 28 -11.60 60.30 8.41
C MET A 28 -12.18 59.14 7.54
N ILE A 29 -12.81 59.44 6.39
CA ILE A 29 -13.41 58.39 5.54
C ILE A 29 -12.32 57.71 4.73
N PHE A 30 -11.28 58.43 4.33
CA PHE A 30 -10.17 57.84 3.59
C PHE A 30 -9.30 56.92 4.44
N GLY A 31 -9.13 57.25 5.74
CA GLY A 31 -8.43 56.41 6.70
C GLY A 31 -9.19 55.12 7.02
N ALA A 32 -10.51 55.22 7.14
CA ALA A 32 -11.33 54.00 7.37
C ALA A 32 -11.40 53.05 6.16
N LEU A 33 -11.40 53.59 4.93
CA LEU A 33 -11.39 52.79 3.71
C LEU A 33 -10.03 52.08 3.50
N LEU A 34 -8.92 52.78 3.85
CA LEU A 34 -7.58 52.18 3.78
C LEU A 34 -7.37 51.09 4.83
N LEU A 35 -7.95 51.23 6.03
CA LEU A 35 -7.93 50.20 7.06
C LEU A 35 -8.78 48.99 6.73
N LEU A 36 -9.94 49.18 6.04
CA LEU A 36 -10.78 48.08 5.62
C LEU A 36 -10.13 47.21 4.51
N THR A 37 -9.32 47.82 3.64
CA THR A 37 -8.63 47.06 2.58
C THR A 37 -7.44 46.27 3.09
N THR A 38 -6.83 46.64 4.22
CA THR A 38 -5.75 45.86 4.81
C THR A 38 -6.21 44.61 5.58
N PHE A 39 -7.47 44.56 6.03
CA PHE A 39 -8.05 43.37 6.66
C PHE A 39 -8.59 42.34 5.66
N ALA A 40 -8.81 42.71 4.40
CA ALA A 40 -9.29 41.80 3.36
C ALA A 40 -8.18 40.98 2.70
N ALA A 41 -6.90 41.24 3.00
CA ALA A 41 -5.76 40.62 2.32
C ALA A 41 -5.18 39.38 3.02
N CYS A 42 -5.74 38.95 4.16
CA CYS A 42 -5.23 37.80 4.91
C CYS A 42 -6.27 36.69 5.12
N ASN A 43 -7.14 36.45 4.15
CA ASN A 43 -7.85 35.18 4.07
C ASN A 43 -6.99 34.18 3.29
N ASN A 44 -5.75 33.99 3.72
CA ASN A 44 -5.09 32.72 3.47
C ASN A 44 -5.72 31.76 4.48
N GLU A 45 -6.80 31.11 4.09
CA GLU A 45 -7.17 29.86 4.77
C GLU A 45 -5.89 29.02 4.82
N PRO A 46 -5.45 28.60 6.00
CA PRO A 46 -4.31 27.71 6.07
C PRO A 46 -4.63 26.54 5.15
N PRO A 47 -3.69 26.11 4.29
CA PRO A 47 -3.94 24.97 3.43
C PRO A 47 -4.43 23.83 4.32
N GLU A 48 -5.56 23.24 3.94
CA GLU A 48 -6.07 22.07 4.66
C GLU A 48 -4.95 21.03 4.65
N CYS A 49 -4.43 20.73 5.84
CA CYS A 49 -3.38 19.74 6.00
C CYS A 49 -4.01 18.35 5.87
N THR A 50 -4.27 17.94 4.66
CA THR A 50 -4.80 16.59 4.33
C THR A 50 -3.69 15.53 4.29
N THR A 51 -2.50 15.87 4.75
CA THR A 51 -1.31 15.03 4.63
C THR A 51 -1.36 13.85 5.59
N GLU A 52 -1.42 12.66 5.05
CA GLU A 52 -1.15 11.46 5.83
C GLU A 52 0.32 11.49 6.31
N GLN A 53 0.52 11.30 7.61
CA GLN A 53 1.85 11.34 8.21
C GLN A 53 2.76 10.24 7.67
N TYR A 54 2.14 9.15 7.20
CA TYR A 54 2.77 7.93 6.71
C TYR A 54 2.10 7.52 5.40
N PRO A 55 2.57 8.00 4.23
CA PRO A 55 1.98 7.61 2.96
C PRO A 55 2.19 6.11 2.72
N PRO A 56 1.11 5.39 2.41
CA PRO A 56 1.19 3.96 2.19
C PRO A 56 1.57 3.62 0.74
N LEU A 57 2.15 2.45 0.55
CA LEU A 57 2.34 1.88 -0.78
C LEU A 57 0.99 1.41 -1.35
N LEU A 58 0.56 2.00 -2.46
CA LEU A 58 -0.65 1.61 -3.19
C LEU A 58 -0.31 0.62 -4.30
N CYS A 59 -0.81 -0.61 -4.19
CA CYS A 59 -0.60 -1.66 -5.18
C CYS A 59 -1.90 -2.03 -5.87
N ARG A 60 -1.88 -2.09 -7.22
CA ARG A 60 -2.92 -2.73 -8.01
C ARG A 60 -2.64 -4.23 -8.08
N LEU A 61 -3.68 -5.05 -8.00
CA LEU A 61 -3.58 -6.51 -8.06
C LEU A 61 -4.26 -7.02 -9.32
N THR A 62 -3.51 -7.72 -10.16
CA THR A 62 -4.00 -8.22 -11.45
C THR A 62 -3.82 -9.72 -11.52
N VAL A 63 -4.91 -10.46 -11.84
CA VAL A 63 -4.88 -11.89 -12.04
C VAL A 63 -4.63 -12.20 -13.50
N LEU A 64 -3.56 -12.95 -13.79
CA LEU A 64 -3.27 -13.41 -15.14
C LEU A 64 -4.30 -14.43 -15.62
N SER A 65 -4.51 -14.49 -16.94
CA SER A 65 -5.47 -15.40 -17.54
C SER A 65 -5.11 -16.86 -17.23
N GLY A 66 -6.11 -17.65 -16.83
CA GLY A 66 -5.97 -19.09 -16.57
C GLY A 66 -5.94 -19.50 -15.09
N ARG A 67 -5.84 -18.57 -14.16
CA ARG A 67 -5.98 -18.83 -12.71
C ARG A 67 -7.37 -18.42 -12.23
N LYS A 68 -8.06 -19.33 -11.56
CA LYS A 68 -9.28 -19.02 -10.82
C LYS A 68 -8.95 -19.01 -9.34
N ILE A 69 -9.14 -17.87 -8.70
CA ILE A 69 -8.86 -17.69 -7.27
C ILE A 69 -10.14 -17.96 -6.48
N ASP A 70 -10.07 -18.88 -5.54
CA ASP A 70 -11.18 -19.25 -4.65
C ASP A 70 -11.04 -18.57 -3.27
N SER A 71 -9.82 -18.29 -2.83
CA SER A 71 -9.59 -17.48 -1.64
C SER A 71 -8.22 -16.82 -1.66
N ALA A 72 -8.14 -15.66 -1.04
CA ALA A 72 -6.90 -14.91 -0.87
C ALA A 72 -6.78 -14.37 0.56
N VAL A 73 -5.57 -14.45 1.11
CA VAL A 73 -5.19 -13.84 2.39
C VAL A 73 -3.91 -13.06 2.19
N ILE A 74 -3.93 -11.78 2.56
CA ILE A 74 -2.76 -10.91 2.53
C ILE A 74 -2.47 -10.50 3.96
N TYR A 75 -1.27 -10.79 4.43
CA TYR A 75 -0.88 -10.73 5.82
C TYR A 75 0.48 -10.07 6.00
N MET A 76 0.62 -9.23 7.02
CA MET A 76 1.89 -8.60 7.40
C MET A 76 2.46 -9.28 8.64
N PRO A 77 3.51 -10.12 8.51
CA PRO A 77 4.05 -10.89 9.63
C PRO A 77 4.60 -10.03 10.78
N LYS A 78 5.25 -8.91 10.48
CA LYS A 78 5.85 -8.01 11.49
C LYS A 78 4.78 -7.35 12.38
N LEU A 79 3.62 -7.03 11.82
CA LEU A 79 2.52 -6.37 12.55
C LEU A 79 1.47 -7.35 13.06
N ASP A 80 1.60 -8.65 12.76
CA ASP A 80 0.58 -9.68 13.02
C ASP A 80 -0.81 -9.25 12.53
N SER A 81 -0.86 -8.61 11.36
CA SER A 81 -2.07 -7.98 10.83
C SER A 81 -2.47 -8.56 9.48
N VAL A 82 -3.77 -8.85 9.35
CA VAL A 82 -4.38 -9.27 8.10
C VAL A 82 -4.86 -8.02 7.35
N LEU A 83 -4.20 -7.72 6.21
CA LEU A 83 -4.59 -6.61 5.33
C LEU A 83 -5.84 -6.95 4.51
N TYR A 84 -5.95 -8.21 4.10
CA TYR A 84 -7.08 -8.69 3.32
C TYR A 84 -7.35 -10.17 3.54
N LYS A 85 -8.63 -10.55 3.55
CA LYS A 85 -9.09 -11.95 3.53
C LYS A 85 -10.43 -12.02 2.80
N GLY A 86 -10.48 -12.79 1.69
CA GLY A 86 -11.69 -12.88 0.87
C GLY A 86 -11.68 -14.06 -0.09
N SER A 87 -12.78 -14.22 -0.83
CA SER A 87 -12.98 -15.25 -1.84
C SER A 87 -12.44 -14.88 -3.23
N ALA A 88 -11.86 -13.70 -3.37
CA ALA A 88 -11.21 -13.22 -4.59
C ALA A 88 -10.08 -12.28 -4.18
N LEU A 89 -9.19 -11.92 -5.11
CA LEU A 89 -8.25 -10.81 -4.88
C LEU A 89 -8.98 -9.47 -4.95
N PRO A 90 -8.64 -8.49 -4.09
CA PRO A 90 -9.11 -7.12 -4.26
C PRO A 90 -8.44 -6.50 -5.49
N ALA A 91 -9.06 -5.49 -6.10
CA ALA A 91 -8.47 -4.79 -7.24
C ALA A 91 -7.21 -3.98 -6.87
N ALA A 92 -7.15 -3.51 -5.64
CA ALA A 92 -6.02 -2.78 -5.09
C ALA A 92 -5.86 -3.06 -3.60
N ILE A 93 -4.66 -2.82 -3.09
CA ILE A 93 -4.34 -2.92 -1.67
C ILE A 93 -3.42 -1.79 -1.25
N THR A 94 -3.60 -1.37 -0.01
CA THR A 94 -2.78 -0.38 0.66
C THR A 94 -1.87 -1.07 1.66
N ILE A 95 -0.56 -0.88 1.53
CA ILE A 95 0.46 -1.51 2.37
C ILE A 95 1.17 -0.42 3.16
N PRO A 96 1.06 -0.40 4.50
CA PRO A 96 1.84 0.52 5.33
C PRO A 96 3.32 0.15 5.27
N LEU A 97 4.19 1.14 5.00
CA LEU A 97 5.64 0.94 4.97
C LEU A 97 6.26 1.14 6.35
N ASP A 98 7.40 0.49 6.56
CA ASP A 98 8.14 0.59 7.81
C ASP A 98 8.99 1.87 7.83
N ILE A 99 8.74 2.74 8.81
CA ILE A 99 9.45 4.02 8.99
C ILE A 99 10.83 3.86 9.64
N THR A 100 11.19 2.67 10.09
CA THR A 100 12.50 2.41 10.68
C THR A 100 13.57 2.09 9.64
N GLY A 101 13.20 2.03 8.36
CA GLY A 101 14.09 1.66 7.25
C GLY A 101 14.28 0.14 7.10
N ASP A 102 13.55 -0.66 7.89
CA ASP A 102 13.53 -2.10 7.73
C ASP A 102 12.65 -2.50 6.53
N THR A 103 12.95 -3.67 5.96
CA THR A 103 12.12 -4.22 4.88
C THR A 103 10.71 -4.55 5.38
N THR A 104 9.72 -3.95 4.74
CA THR A 104 8.31 -4.30 4.94
C THR A 104 8.02 -5.61 4.24
N ASN A 105 7.62 -6.65 4.99
CA ASN A 105 7.29 -7.96 4.45
C ASN A 105 5.79 -8.17 4.42
N VAL A 106 5.26 -8.56 3.25
CA VAL A 106 3.84 -8.88 3.05
C VAL A 106 3.74 -10.28 2.47
N GLN A 107 3.00 -11.14 3.13
CA GLN A 107 2.75 -12.50 2.68
C GLN A 107 1.42 -12.58 1.94
N PHE A 108 1.47 -13.04 0.71
CA PHE A 108 0.31 -13.35 -0.11
C PHE A 108 0.11 -14.86 -0.12
N THR A 109 -1.04 -15.30 0.33
CA THR A 109 -1.45 -16.71 0.28
C THR A 109 -2.73 -16.83 -0.51
N ILE A 110 -2.70 -17.59 -1.58
CA ILE A 110 -3.80 -17.76 -2.52
C ILE A 110 -4.13 -19.24 -2.63
N VAL A 111 -5.41 -19.55 -2.62
CA VAL A 111 -5.93 -20.88 -2.97
C VAL A 111 -6.80 -20.70 -4.20
N GLY A 112 -6.60 -21.55 -5.16
CA GLY A 112 -7.39 -21.48 -6.39
C GLY A 112 -7.27 -22.76 -7.21
N VAL A 113 -7.84 -22.71 -8.40
CA VAL A 113 -7.89 -23.86 -9.31
C VAL A 113 -7.14 -23.54 -10.58
N THR A 114 -6.17 -24.38 -10.92
CA THR A 114 -5.51 -24.40 -12.23
C THR A 114 -6.00 -25.62 -12.98
N LYS A 115 -6.75 -25.41 -14.06
CA LYS A 115 -7.43 -26.49 -14.82
C LYS A 115 -8.44 -27.25 -13.94
N THR A 116 -8.00 -28.31 -13.23
CA THR A 116 -8.87 -29.17 -12.40
C THR A 116 -8.28 -29.41 -11.01
N ILE A 117 -7.11 -28.85 -10.71
CA ILE A 117 -6.39 -29.09 -9.45
C ILE A 117 -6.50 -27.86 -8.58
N THR A 118 -6.97 -28.05 -7.34
CA THR A 118 -6.91 -27.02 -6.31
C THR A 118 -5.50 -26.93 -5.75
N GLU A 119 -4.90 -25.77 -5.85
CA GLU A 119 -3.53 -25.51 -5.41
C GLU A 119 -3.49 -24.35 -4.44
N LYS A 120 -2.48 -24.38 -3.58
CA LYS A 120 -2.15 -23.27 -2.68
C LYS A 120 -0.82 -22.66 -3.12
N TRP A 121 -0.84 -21.37 -3.42
CA TRP A 121 0.35 -20.57 -3.74
C TRP A 121 0.64 -19.62 -2.60
N SER A 122 1.92 -19.37 -2.31
CA SER A 122 2.28 -18.39 -1.30
C SER A 122 3.62 -17.74 -1.63
N SER A 123 3.65 -16.40 -1.48
CA SER A 123 4.86 -15.59 -1.65
C SER A 123 4.98 -14.60 -0.52
N VAL A 124 6.20 -14.28 -0.15
CA VAL A 124 6.51 -13.09 0.66
C VAL A 124 7.13 -12.05 -0.26
N MET A 125 6.45 -10.92 -0.39
CA MET A 125 6.99 -9.72 -1.01
C MET A 125 7.67 -8.89 0.08
N GLY A 126 8.94 -8.58 -0.11
CA GLY A 126 9.68 -7.63 0.71
C GLY A 126 9.78 -6.31 -0.04
N VAL A 127 9.49 -5.20 0.63
CA VAL A 127 9.68 -3.85 0.12
C VAL A 127 10.68 -3.17 1.04
N ALA A 128 11.90 -2.96 0.54
CA ALA A 128 12.90 -2.13 1.19
C ALA A 128 12.70 -0.68 0.76
N SER A 129 12.89 0.26 1.67
CA SER A 129 12.75 1.69 1.41
C SER A 129 13.63 2.49 2.36
N GLN A 130 13.94 3.73 1.97
CA GLN A 130 14.64 4.69 2.81
C GLN A 130 13.66 5.79 3.22
N PRO A 131 13.14 5.78 4.48
CA PRO A 131 12.24 6.80 4.95
C PRO A 131 13.00 8.10 5.26
N GLU A 132 12.53 9.21 4.72
CA GLU A 132 13.01 10.56 5.01
C GLU A 132 11.88 11.42 5.57
N LEU A 133 12.15 12.15 6.66
CA LEU A 133 11.19 13.05 7.26
C LEU A 133 11.21 14.40 6.53
N SER A 134 10.15 14.70 5.81
CA SER A 134 9.95 15.97 5.10
C SER A 134 9.07 16.92 5.88
N ILE A 135 9.45 18.20 5.96
CA ILE A 135 8.68 19.25 6.64
C ILE A 135 7.93 20.07 5.59
N VAL A 136 6.61 20.02 5.60
CA VAL A 136 5.76 20.81 4.69
C VAL A 136 5.78 22.29 5.09
N ASN A 137 5.36 22.57 6.32
CA ASN A 137 5.38 23.90 6.91
C ASN A 137 5.11 23.79 8.43
N LEU A 138 5.19 24.92 9.16
CA LEU A 138 4.97 24.95 10.60
C LEU A 138 3.54 24.62 11.05
N SER A 139 2.55 24.77 10.18
CA SER A 139 1.14 24.48 10.49
C SER A 139 0.73 23.05 10.11
N CYS A 140 1.30 22.47 9.05
CA CYS A 140 0.99 21.11 8.59
C CYS A 140 1.89 20.03 9.18
N GLY A 141 3.00 20.42 9.82
CA GLY A 141 3.93 19.47 10.43
C GLY A 141 4.84 18.78 9.42
N ALA A 142 5.20 17.55 9.73
CA ALA A 142 6.08 16.72 8.93
C ALA A 142 5.41 15.42 8.50
N PHE A 143 5.83 14.88 7.36
CA PHE A 143 5.42 13.57 6.86
C PHE A 143 6.65 12.79 6.38
N TYR A 144 6.50 11.49 6.21
CA TYR A 144 7.55 10.66 5.66
C TYR A 144 7.43 10.60 4.14
N VAL A 145 8.59 10.63 3.47
CA VAL A 145 8.77 10.26 2.05
C VAL A 145 9.62 9.01 2.03
N PHE A 146 9.26 8.04 1.22
CA PHE A 146 10.01 6.80 1.08
C PHE A 146 10.72 6.80 -0.27
N HIS A 147 12.04 6.72 -0.24
CA HIS A 147 12.91 6.68 -1.41
C HIS A 147 13.51 5.30 -1.64
N ASP A 148 14.10 5.10 -2.80
CA ASP A 148 14.87 3.89 -3.17
C ASP A 148 14.09 2.59 -2.91
N LEU A 149 12.84 2.55 -3.41
CA LEU A 149 12.00 1.36 -3.27
C LEU A 149 12.60 0.18 -4.02
N ASP A 150 12.89 -0.89 -3.31
CA ASP A 150 13.36 -2.16 -3.87
C ASP A 150 12.43 -3.30 -3.47
N TYR A 151 12.07 -4.13 -4.44
CA TYR A 151 11.12 -5.21 -4.29
C TYR A 151 11.81 -6.56 -4.39
N SER A 152 11.53 -7.43 -3.44
CA SER A 152 12.02 -8.81 -3.42
C SER A 152 10.89 -9.80 -3.29
N LEU A 153 11.03 -10.97 -3.93
CA LEU A 153 10.07 -12.08 -3.82
C LEU A 153 10.75 -13.32 -3.22
N ARG A 154 10.05 -13.95 -2.29
CA ARG A 154 10.51 -15.18 -1.65
C ARG A 154 9.39 -16.21 -1.56
N SER A 155 9.74 -17.48 -1.75
CA SER A 155 8.84 -18.60 -1.53
C SER A 155 8.60 -18.84 -0.04
N VAL A 156 7.43 -19.35 0.30
CA VAL A 156 7.08 -19.77 1.65
C VAL A 156 7.31 -21.28 1.77
N ILE A 157 7.87 -21.70 2.90
CA ILE A 157 8.04 -23.11 3.22
C ILE A 157 6.74 -23.64 3.83
N GLY A 158 6.14 -24.61 3.15
CA GLY A 158 5.03 -25.39 3.65
C GLY A 158 5.50 -26.65 4.35
N GLN A 159 4.63 -27.25 5.13
CA GLN A 159 4.86 -28.53 5.79
C GLN A 159 3.73 -29.50 5.44
N ARG A 160 4.07 -30.71 5.10
CA ARG A 160 3.11 -31.78 4.90
C ARG A 160 3.49 -33.02 5.72
N PRO A 161 2.53 -33.76 6.27
CA PRO A 161 2.81 -34.99 6.93
C PRO A 161 3.30 -36.05 5.92
N THR A 162 4.28 -36.81 6.33
CA THR A 162 4.73 -38.01 5.61
C THR A 162 4.09 -39.26 6.20
N TYR A 163 3.71 -40.19 5.34
CA TYR A 163 3.05 -41.43 5.74
C TYR A 163 3.79 -42.64 5.19
N ARG A 164 3.81 -43.71 5.98
CA ARG A 164 4.17 -45.03 5.53
C ARG A 164 2.91 -45.88 5.43
N PHE A 165 2.82 -46.68 4.39
CA PHE A 165 1.75 -47.61 4.20
C PHE A 165 2.25 -49.00 4.55
N ASP A 166 1.67 -49.59 5.58
CA ASP A 166 1.99 -50.98 6.01
C ASP A 166 0.79 -51.87 5.68
N THR A 167 1.11 -53.05 5.16
CA THR A 167 0.08 -54.09 4.92
C THR A 167 -0.10 -54.87 6.21
N VAL A 168 -1.28 -54.85 6.78
CA VAL A 168 -1.64 -55.54 7.99
C VAL A 168 -2.57 -56.71 7.65
N TYR A 169 -2.22 -57.88 8.15
CA TYR A 169 -3.03 -59.08 8.04
C TYR A 169 -3.72 -59.35 9.37
N VAL A 170 -5.05 -59.36 9.39
CA VAL A 170 -5.83 -59.65 10.60
C VAL A 170 -6.62 -60.92 10.36
N LYS A 171 -6.40 -61.91 11.19
CA LYS A 171 -7.14 -63.15 11.23
C LYS A 171 -8.46 -62.93 12.00
N ASP A 172 -9.58 -63.30 11.42
CA ASP A 172 -10.87 -63.24 12.11
C ASP A 172 -10.87 -64.30 13.23
N ALA A 173 -11.24 -63.86 14.43
CA ALA A 173 -11.28 -64.72 15.63
C ALA A 173 -12.31 -65.88 15.51
N ASN A 174 -13.33 -65.70 14.65
CA ASN A 174 -14.46 -66.63 14.51
C ASN A 174 -14.47 -67.39 13.17
N SER A 175 -13.45 -67.19 12.34
CA SER A 175 -13.33 -67.87 11.04
C SER A 175 -11.87 -68.07 10.67
N GLU A 176 -11.60 -68.97 9.70
CA GLU A 176 -10.25 -69.14 9.17
C GLU A 176 -9.84 -68.02 8.18
N ASN A 177 -10.69 -67.02 7.99
CA ASN A 177 -10.44 -65.96 7.04
C ASN A 177 -9.40 -64.97 7.56
N THR A 178 -8.47 -64.59 6.70
CA THR A 178 -7.50 -63.53 6.95
C THR A 178 -7.85 -62.36 6.05
N TYR A 179 -8.03 -61.22 6.65
CA TYR A 179 -8.29 -59.95 5.95
C TYR A 179 -7.00 -59.16 5.85
N MET A 180 -6.76 -58.56 4.71
CA MET A 180 -5.67 -57.64 4.45
C MET A 180 -6.23 -56.20 4.37
N TYR A 181 -5.62 -55.32 5.10
CA TYR A 181 -5.87 -53.89 4.93
C TYR A 181 -4.55 -53.10 4.92
N ILE A 182 -4.58 -51.90 4.37
CA ILE A 182 -3.44 -51.00 4.35
C ILE A 182 -3.61 -50.03 5.51
N ASP A 183 -2.66 -50.10 6.47
CA ASP A 183 -2.59 -49.15 7.55
C ASP A 183 -1.71 -47.94 7.15
N THR A 184 -2.12 -46.74 7.57
CA THR A 184 -1.45 -45.51 7.23
C THR A 184 -0.84 -44.92 8.49
N ILE A 185 0.47 -45.05 8.63
CA ILE A 185 1.22 -44.56 9.81
C ILE A 185 1.87 -43.24 9.45
N LYS A 186 1.55 -42.16 10.21
CA LYS A 186 2.24 -40.89 10.10
C LYS A 186 3.69 -41.05 10.63
N THR A 187 4.67 -40.86 9.75
CA THR A 187 6.09 -41.04 10.03
C THR A 187 6.85 -39.77 10.33
N GLY A 188 6.32 -38.62 9.94
CA GLY A 188 7.01 -37.35 10.18
C GLY A 188 6.34 -36.16 9.47
N VAL A 189 7.13 -35.15 9.25
CA VAL A 189 6.76 -33.94 8.52
C VAL A 189 7.88 -33.60 7.54
N GLU A 190 7.51 -33.40 6.30
CA GLU A 190 8.41 -32.94 5.25
C GLU A 190 8.16 -31.48 4.95
N SER A 191 9.24 -30.70 4.84
CA SER A 191 9.19 -29.31 4.41
C SER A 191 9.31 -29.23 2.88
N TYR A 192 8.49 -28.40 2.25
CA TYR A 192 8.53 -28.17 0.80
C TYR A 192 8.26 -26.69 0.50
N TYR A 193 8.76 -26.21 -0.62
CA TYR A 193 8.47 -24.86 -1.08
C TYR A 193 7.08 -24.81 -1.71
N LEU A 194 6.24 -23.89 -1.24
CA LEU A 194 4.99 -23.58 -1.90
C LEU A 194 5.29 -22.87 -3.24
N PRO A 195 4.52 -23.15 -4.30
CA PRO A 195 4.62 -22.36 -5.52
C PRO A 195 4.39 -20.88 -5.25
N LEU A 196 5.04 -20.01 -6.01
CA LEU A 196 4.88 -18.57 -5.87
C LEU A 196 3.44 -18.16 -6.21
N ALA A 197 2.86 -17.32 -5.34
CA ALA A 197 1.57 -16.70 -5.61
C ALA A 197 1.72 -15.55 -6.61
N ILE A 198 2.79 -14.77 -6.49
CA ILE A 198 3.11 -13.61 -7.33
C ILE A 198 3.98 -14.07 -8.49
N ASP A 199 3.58 -13.76 -9.71
CA ASP A 199 4.37 -14.02 -10.92
C ASP A 199 5.38 -12.92 -11.18
N SER A 200 4.96 -11.65 -11.06
CA SER A 200 5.82 -10.49 -11.27
C SER A 200 5.28 -9.25 -10.56
N ILE A 201 6.18 -8.28 -10.38
CA ILE A 201 5.86 -6.95 -9.85
C ILE A 201 6.35 -5.93 -10.86
N HIS A 202 5.49 -5.02 -11.26
CA HIS A 202 5.83 -3.87 -12.06
C HIS A 202 5.64 -2.60 -11.20
N TYR A 203 6.72 -1.90 -10.93
CA TYR A 203 6.69 -0.65 -10.17
C TYR A 203 6.74 0.54 -11.10
N PHE A 204 6.01 1.59 -10.76
CA PHE A 204 5.87 2.82 -11.55
C PHE A 204 6.74 3.95 -11.02
N THR A 205 7.11 3.87 -9.73
CA THR A 205 7.93 4.86 -9.04
C THR A 205 8.86 4.18 -8.04
N ASP A 206 10.00 4.79 -7.77
CA ASP A 206 10.97 4.44 -6.73
C ASP A 206 10.84 5.34 -5.49
N GLU A 207 9.85 6.25 -5.50
CA GLU A 207 9.57 7.19 -4.43
C GLU A 207 8.07 7.18 -4.10
N ILE A 208 7.73 7.25 -2.82
CA ILE A 208 6.37 7.46 -2.33
C ILE A 208 6.37 8.72 -1.48
N ASP A 209 5.67 9.70 -1.97
CA ASP A 209 5.32 10.91 -1.25
C ASP A 209 3.82 10.90 -0.89
N GLN A 210 3.15 12.04 -0.97
CA GLN A 210 1.72 12.17 -0.69
C GLN A 210 0.83 11.96 -1.92
N ASP A 211 1.39 11.48 -3.02
CA ASP A 211 0.62 11.17 -4.21
C ASP A 211 -0.20 9.90 -3.99
N TYR A 212 -1.52 10.00 -4.24
CA TYR A 212 -2.45 8.86 -4.16
C TYR A 212 -2.47 8.04 -5.45
N GLU A 213 -1.37 8.03 -6.19
CA GLU A 213 -1.24 7.24 -7.41
C GLU A 213 -0.87 5.79 -7.10
N THR A 214 -1.12 4.92 -8.06
CA THR A 214 -0.69 3.52 -7.94
C THR A 214 0.83 3.44 -8.09
N HIS A 215 1.52 2.94 -7.07
CA HIS A 215 2.98 2.84 -7.05
C HIS A 215 3.48 1.56 -7.70
N ALA A 216 2.72 0.46 -7.58
CA ALA A 216 3.09 -0.82 -8.17
C ALA A 216 1.87 -1.61 -8.66
N GLU A 217 2.11 -2.51 -9.63
CA GLU A 217 1.15 -3.52 -10.07
C GLU A 217 1.74 -4.91 -9.83
N ILE A 218 0.97 -5.76 -9.16
CA ILE A 218 1.36 -7.12 -8.78
C ILE A 218 0.52 -8.10 -9.58
N PHE A 219 1.19 -8.99 -10.31
CA PHE A 219 0.59 -10.00 -11.17
C PHE A 219 0.60 -11.37 -10.49
N PHE A 220 -0.58 -12.07 -10.58
CA PHE A 220 -0.82 -13.36 -9.96
C PHE A 220 -1.19 -14.42 -10.98
#